data_92245400e59ee51ba81368435f85ca5e
#
_entry.id   92245400e59ee51ba81368435f85ca5e
#
_cell.length_a   1.000
_cell.length_b   1.000
_cell.length_c   1.000
_cell.angle_alpha   90.00
_cell.angle_beta   90.00
_cell.angle_gamma   90.00
#
_symmetry.space_group_name_H-M   'P 1'
#
loop_
_entity.id
_entity.type
_entity.pdbx_description
1 polymer ?
#
loop_
_entity_poly.entity_id
_entity_poly.type
_entity_poly.pdbx_seq_one_letter_code
_entity_poly.pdbx_strand_id
1 'polypeptide(L)'
;MPFVTGPLPQRLKLVHGFGAVAFGVKDSGFSFFLLPFYNLVLGVDASTVGAALAAALVIDALVDPLIGHLSDRTYTKWGRRLPWLYLAPWPLALVWTMLWSPPFTGTPGFWDIVALAVGVRLLLSACEVPSVSLVPEITDDYDDRTTLFRYRFLSGWLGGLLMMVLTFTVFLPTPQSQLQPEGYASYGLFGAALGPALGFERVCGRARFGGARAGALAPRVHQLGCLRVCSAASFFD
;
A
#
# COMPACT_ATOMS: atom_id res chain seq x y z
N MET A 1 -8.28 -3.08 -24.56
CA MET A 1 -7.13 -2.90 -25.47
C MET A 1 -5.94 -2.55 -24.60
N PRO A 2 -4.77 -3.19 -24.77
CA PRO A 2 -3.58 -2.90 -23.98
C PRO A 2 -3.11 -1.46 -24.21
N PHE A 3 -2.59 -0.82 -23.17
CA PHE A 3 -2.15 0.58 -23.24
C PHE A 3 -0.85 0.75 -24.00
N VAL A 4 -0.04 -0.30 -24.11
CA VAL A 4 1.26 -0.28 -24.79
C VAL A 4 1.35 -1.43 -25.78
N THR A 5 1.55 -1.10 -27.04
CA THR A 5 1.87 -2.07 -28.11
C THR A 5 3.37 -2.11 -28.29
N GLY A 6 4.01 -3.25 -28.00
CA GLY A 6 5.45 -3.46 -28.08
C GLY A 6 6.13 -3.59 -26.70
N PRO A 7 7.44 -3.84 -26.65
CA PRO A 7 8.16 -4.10 -25.41
C PRO A 7 8.06 -2.92 -24.42
N LEU A 8 7.76 -3.23 -23.17
CA LEU A 8 7.59 -2.23 -22.12
C LEU A 8 8.94 -1.57 -21.77
N PRO A 9 8.98 -0.23 -21.65
CA PRO A 9 10.18 0.44 -21.21
C PRO A 9 10.55 0.05 -19.77
N GLN A 10 11.84 -0.17 -19.51
CA GLN A 10 12.31 -0.61 -18.20
C GLN A 10 11.91 0.34 -17.06
N ARG A 11 11.86 1.66 -17.34
CA ARG A 11 11.38 2.65 -16.37
C ARG A 11 9.96 2.37 -15.88
N LEU A 12 9.06 1.96 -16.77
CA LEU A 12 7.67 1.63 -16.38
C LEU A 12 7.63 0.40 -15.49
N LYS A 13 8.45 -0.62 -15.78
CA LYS A 13 8.57 -1.84 -14.97
C LYS A 13 9.08 -1.52 -13.56
N LEU A 14 10.10 -0.66 -13.45
CA LEU A 14 10.67 -0.21 -12.18
C LEU A 14 9.66 0.61 -11.36
N VAL A 15 9.02 1.63 -11.95
CA VAL A 15 8.05 2.48 -11.25
C VAL A 15 6.86 1.65 -10.76
N HIS A 16 6.36 0.73 -11.59
CA HIS A 16 5.29 -0.18 -11.16
C HIS A 16 5.73 -1.09 -10.01
N GLY A 17 6.95 -1.63 -10.08
CA GLY A 17 7.54 -2.43 -8.99
C GLY A 17 7.71 -1.61 -7.70
N PHE A 18 8.29 -0.41 -7.80
CA PHE A 18 8.57 0.44 -6.65
C PHE A 18 7.32 0.74 -5.81
N GLY A 19 6.18 0.85 -6.45
CA GLY A 19 4.93 0.99 -5.73
C GLY A 19 4.58 -0.20 -4.81
N ALA A 20 5.16 -1.38 -4.98
CA ALA A 20 4.94 -2.52 -4.10
C ALA A 20 5.74 -2.43 -2.78
N VAL A 21 6.72 -1.53 -2.68
CA VAL A 21 7.49 -1.29 -1.45
C VAL A 21 6.56 -0.95 -0.28
N ALA A 22 5.60 -0.04 -0.47
CA ALA A 22 4.66 0.34 0.57
C ALA A 22 3.80 -0.84 1.05
N PHE A 23 3.46 -1.75 0.14
CA PHE A 23 2.76 -2.98 0.50
C PHE A 23 3.65 -3.88 1.35
N GLY A 24 4.88 -4.17 0.92
CA GLY A 24 5.83 -5.00 1.67
C GLY A 24 6.12 -4.46 3.07
N VAL A 25 6.24 -3.14 3.23
CA VAL A 25 6.39 -2.48 4.54
C VAL A 25 5.21 -2.77 5.46
N LYS A 26 3.98 -2.64 4.95
CA LYS A 26 2.78 -2.85 5.74
C LYS A 26 2.53 -4.32 6.07
N ASP A 27 2.74 -5.20 5.11
CA ASP A 27 2.60 -6.64 5.31
C ASP A 27 3.61 -7.17 6.33
N SER A 28 4.88 -6.74 6.24
CA SER A 28 5.91 -7.07 7.23
C SER A 28 5.57 -6.52 8.62
N GLY A 29 5.08 -5.28 8.69
CA GLY A 29 4.64 -4.67 9.95
C GLY A 29 3.53 -5.47 10.61
N PHE A 30 2.52 -5.83 9.84
CA PHE A 30 1.39 -6.61 10.32
C PHE A 30 1.81 -8.01 10.78
N SER A 31 2.68 -8.68 10.02
CA SER A 31 3.08 -10.06 10.30
C SER A 31 4.06 -10.19 11.45
N PHE A 32 5.02 -9.28 11.58
CA PHE A 32 6.13 -9.44 12.54
C PHE A 32 6.00 -8.56 13.79
N PHE A 33 5.45 -7.36 13.68
CA PHE A 33 5.49 -6.40 14.78
C PHE A 33 4.16 -6.22 15.51
N LEU A 34 3.04 -6.60 14.91
CA LEU A 34 1.73 -6.32 15.48
C LEU A 34 1.47 -7.12 16.76
N LEU A 35 1.73 -8.42 16.74
CA LEU A 35 1.55 -9.27 17.91
C LEU A 35 2.47 -8.86 19.08
N PRO A 36 3.81 -8.66 18.88
CA PRO A 36 4.67 -8.14 19.94
C PRO A 36 4.23 -6.79 20.49
N PHE A 37 3.80 -5.87 19.64
CA PHE A 37 3.35 -4.54 20.06
C PHE A 37 2.14 -4.62 20.98
N TYR A 38 1.08 -5.32 20.59
CA TYR A 38 -0.12 -5.42 21.41
C TYR A 38 0.09 -6.25 22.68
N ASN A 39 0.91 -7.30 22.62
CA ASN A 39 1.17 -8.16 23.77
C ASN A 39 2.19 -7.56 24.74
N LEU A 40 3.40 -7.19 24.26
CA LEU A 40 4.49 -6.77 25.14
C LEU A 40 4.41 -5.30 25.55
N VAL A 41 3.89 -4.41 24.67
CA VAL A 41 3.84 -2.97 24.95
C VAL A 41 2.51 -2.55 25.56
N LEU A 42 1.40 -3.04 25.00
CA LEU A 42 0.07 -2.68 25.47
C LEU A 42 -0.50 -3.66 26.51
N GLY A 43 0.18 -4.78 26.78
CA GLY A 43 -0.18 -5.73 27.82
C GLY A 43 -1.44 -6.57 27.53
N VAL A 44 -1.84 -6.67 26.26
CA VAL A 44 -2.97 -7.53 25.86
C VAL A 44 -2.52 -8.98 25.81
N ASP A 45 -3.38 -9.89 26.28
CA ASP A 45 -3.08 -11.32 26.23
C ASP A 45 -2.83 -11.81 24.80
N ALA A 46 -1.73 -12.59 24.59
CA ALA A 46 -1.29 -13.05 23.29
C ALA A 46 -2.35 -13.89 22.55
N SER A 47 -3.16 -14.66 23.28
CA SER A 47 -4.25 -15.45 22.70
C SER A 47 -5.34 -14.55 22.13
N THR A 48 -5.65 -13.46 22.80
CA THR A 48 -6.63 -12.45 22.37
C THR A 48 -6.15 -11.74 21.12
N VAL A 49 -4.88 -11.32 21.08
CA VAL A 49 -4.28 -10.69 19.89
C VAL A 49 -4.25 -11.68 18.73
N GLY A 50 -3.79 -12.91 18.98
CA GLY A 50 -3.75 -13.95 17.95
C GLY A 50 -5.10 -14.28 17.35
N ALA A 51 -6.14 -14.39 18.20
CA ALA A 51 -7.51 -14.59 17.75
C ALA A 51 -8.05 -13.40 16.94
N ALA A 52 -7.73 -12.15 17.33
CA ALA A 52 -8.12 -10.96 16.60
C ALA A 52 -7.45 -10.90 15.21
N LEU A 53 -6.17 -11.24 15.14
CA LEU A 53 -5.45 -11.31 13.86
C LEU A 53 -5.98 -12.43 12.95
N ALA A 54 -6.30 -13.60 13.51
CA ALA A 54 -6.90 -14.69 12.76
C ALA A 54 -8.30 -14.29 12.22
N ALA A 55 -9.11 -13.63 13.03
CA ALA A 55 -10.41 -13.10 12.58
C ALA A 55 -10.23 -12.08 11.45
N ALA A 56 -9.24 -11.17 11.56
CA ALA A 56 -8.94 -10.19 10.51
C ALA A 56 -8.54 -10.87 9.19
N LEU A 57 -7.73 -11.92 9.24
CA LEU A 57 -7.33 -12.69 8.04
C LEU A 57 -8.50 -13.41 7.38
N VAL A 58 -9.42 -13.98 8.16
CA VAL A 58 -10.62 -14.63 7.63
C VAL A 58 -11.53 -13.60 6.93
N ILE A 59 -11.71 -12.42 7.54
CA ILE A 59 -12.50 -11.34 6.95
C ILE A 59 -11.84 -10.83 5.66
N ASP A 60 -10.52 -10.66 5.65
CA ASP A 60 -9.73 -10.27 4.47
C ASP A 60 -9.97 -11.22 3.29
N ALA A 61 -9.82 -12.52 3.53
CA ALA A 61 -10.04 -13.54 2.52
C ALA A 61 -11.48 -13.55 1.93
N LEU A 62 -12.47 -13.15 2.72
CA LEU A 62 -13.85 -13.02 2.26
C LEU A 62 -14.09 -11.72 1.48
N VAL A 63 -13.39 -10.66 1.82
CA VAL A 63 -13.61 -9.33 1.24
C VAL A 63 -12.77 -9.10 -0.01
N ASP A 64 -11.62 -9.74 -0.17
CA ASP A 64 -10.78 -9.63 -1.37
C ASP A 64 -11.53 -9.84 -2.69
N PRO A 65 -12.35 -10.91 -2.85
CA PRO A 65 -13.17 -11.09 -4.05
C PRO A 65 -14.21 -9.97 -4.23
N LEU A 66 -14.77 -9.44 -3.13
CA LEU A 66 -15.74 -8.35 -3.17
C LEU A 66 -15.09 -7.05 -3.65
N ILE A 67 -13.90 -6.74 -3.15
CA ILE A 67 -13.11 -5.58 -3.59
C ILE A 67 -12.75 -5.74 -5.07
N GLY A 68 -12.33 -6.92 -5.50
CA GLY A 68 -12.05 -7.21 -6.90
C GLY A 68 -13.27 -6.92 -7.79
N HIS A 69 -14.43 -7.47 -7.42
CA HIS A 69 -15.67 -7.25 -8.14
C HIS A 69 -16.12 -5.79 -8.16
N LEU A 70 -16.00 -5.10 -7.02
CA LEU A 70 -16.38 -3.69 -6.90
C LEU A 70 -15.45 -2.78 -7.71
N SER A 71 -14.15 -3.06 -7.70
CA SER A 71 -13.17 -2.30 -8.49
C SER A 71 -13.38 -2.48 -10.00
N ASP A 72 -13.82 -3.67 -10.44
CA ASP A 72 -14.11 -3.94 -11.84
C ASP A 72 -15.41 -3.27 -12.32
N ARG A 73 -16.36 -3.03 -11.42
CA ARG A 73 -17.62 -2.31 -11.71
C ARG A 73 -17.55 -0.81 -11.54
N THR A 74 -16.46 -0.28 -11.04
CA THR A 74 -16.31 1.18 -10.84
C THR A 74 -15.98 1.85 -12.17
N TYR A 75 -16.99 2.47 -12.81
CA TYR A 75 -16.80 3.21 -14.06
C TYR A 75 -16.63 4.70 -13.77
N THR A 76 -15.42 5.21 -13.96
CA THR A 76 -15.13 6.64 -13.83
C THR A 76 -14.43 7.19 -15.06
N LYS A 77 -14.41 8.53 -15.19
CA LYS A 77 -13.67 9.22 -16.27
C LYS A 77 -12.16 8.93 -16.27
N TRP A 78 -11.61 8.44 -15.16
CA TRP A 78 -10.20 8.09 -15.00
C TRP A 78 -9.91 6.60 -15.26
N GLY A 79 -10.92 5.82 -15.52
CA GLY A 79 -10.87 4.37 -15.67
C GLY A 79 -11.50 3.64 -14.49
N ARG A 80 -11.45 2.31 -14.51
CA ARG A 80 -12.12 1.50 -13.49
C ARG A 80 -11.37 1.44 -12.17
N ARG A 81 -10.05 1.31 -12.20
CA ARG A 81 -9.20 0.95 -11.05
C ARG A 81 -8.40 2.12 -10.48
N LEU A 82 -8.17 3.18 -11.27
CA LEU A 82 -7.39 4.34 -10.83
C LEU A 82 -8.00 5.07 -9.62
N PRO A 83 -9.33 5.27 -9.50
CA PRO A 83 -9.90 5.94 -8.34
C PRO A 83 -9.58 5.25 -7.02
N TRP A 84 -9.54 3.92 -7.01
CA TRP A 84 -9.19 3.13 -5.83
C TRP A 84 -7.75 3.37 -5.38
N LEU A 85 -6.81 3.43 -6.34
CA LEU A 85 -5.40 3.70 -6.08
C LEU A 85 -5.11 5.13 -5.59
N TYR A 86 -5.99 6.09 -5.93
CA TYR A 86 -5.88 7.46 -5.43
C TYR A 86 -6.53 7.64 -4.06
N LEU A 87 -7.70 7.04 -3.86
CA LEU A 87 -8.52 7.30 -2.68
C LEU A 87 -8.10 6.44 -1.49
N ALA A 88 -7.85 5.14 -1.70
CA ALA A 88 -7.60 4.18 -0.63
C ALA A 88 -6.29 4.41 0.17
N PRO A 89 -5.19 4.94 -0.37
CA PRO A 89 -3.97 5.19 0.41
C PRO A 89 -4.13 6.18 1.56
N TRP A 90 -5.04 7.16 1.44
CA TRP A 90 -5.25 8.19 2.46
C TRP A 90 -5.92 7.64 3.74
N PRO A 91 -7.10 7.00 3.66
CA PRO A 91 -7.67 6.36 4.83
C PRO A 91 -6.79 5.22 5.35
N LEU A 92 -6.06 4.50 4.47
CA LEU A 92 -5.09 3.50 4.90
C LEU A 92 -3.99 4.10 5.78
N ALA A 93 -3.45 5.26 5.41
CA ALA A 93 -2.44 5.95 6.21
C ALA A 93 -2.99 6.33 7.60
N LEU A 94 -4.24 6.78 7.67
CA LEU A 94 -4.89 7.15 8.92
C LEU A 94 -5.12 5.91 9.82
N VAL A 95 -5.73 4.85 9.29
CA VAL A 95 -6.01 3.63 10.08
C VAL A 95 -4.71 2.92 10.45
N TRP A 96 -3.68 2.97 9.58
CA TRP A 96 -2.35 2.46 9.89
C TRP A 96 -1.70 3.22 11.06
N THR A 97 -1.83 4.53 11.10
CA THR A 97 -1.34 5.33 12.23
C THR A 97 -2.08 4.96 13.51
N MET A 98 -3.41 4.81 13.45
CA MET A 98 -4.21 4.39 14.60
C MET A 98 -3.85 2.99 15.10
N LEU A 99 -3.41 2.09 14.23
CA LEU A 99 -3.00 0.73 14.60
C LEU A 99 -1.75 0.75 15.49
N TRP A 100 -0.77 1.64 15.22
CA TRP A 100 0.49 1.77 15.95
C TRP A 100 0.47 2.83 17.06
N SER A 101 -0.56 3.66 17.08
CA SER A 101 -0.83 4.65 18.12
C SER A 101 -2.34 4.64 18.42
N PRO A 102 -2.83 3.59 19.09
CA PRO A 102 -4.26 3.42 19.31
C PRO A 102 -4.84 4.58 20.13
N PRO A 103 -5.96 5.18 19.71
CA PRO A 103 -6.57 6.31 20.39
C PRO A 103 -7.38 5.91 21.65
N PHE A 104 -7.16 4.72 22.18
CA PHE A 104 -7.91 4.21 23.31
C PHE A 104 -7.26 4.60 24.64
N THR A 105 -8.07 4.97 25.60
CA THR A 105 -7.67 5.21 27.00
C THR A 105 -7.71 3.89 27.77
N GLY A 106 -6.57 3.16 27.80
CA GLY A 106 -6.46 1.87 28.49
C GLY A 106 -6.01 0.73 27.59
N THR A 107 -6.08 -0.51 28.08
CA THR A 107 -5.75 -1.71 27.30
C THR A 107 -6.82 -1.97 26.25
N PRO A 108 -6.46 -2.07 24.95
CA PRO A 108 -7.42 -2.33 23.87
C PRO A 108 -8.13 -3.67 24.07
N GLY A 109 -9.44 -3.70 23.86
CA GLY A 109 -10.21 -4.91 23.87
C GLY A 109 -10.08 -5.71 22.57
N PHE A 110 -10.59 -6.94 22.57
CA PHE A 110 -10.59 -7.81 21.39
C PHE A 110 -11.18 -7.12 20.15
N TRP A 111 -12.35 -6.48 20.29
CA TRP A 111 -13.04 -5.84 19.18
C TRP A 111 -12.35 -4.59 18.66
N ASP A 112 -11.61 -3.88 19.51
CA ASP A 112 -10.82 -2.72 19.11
C ASP A 112 -9.66 -3.14 18.19
N ILE A 113 -8.99 -4.24 18.57
CA ILE A 113 -7.91 -4.82 17.77
C ILE A 113 -8.45 -5.36 16.44
N VAL A 114 -9.56 -6.09 16.47
CA VAL A 114 -10.22 -6.61 15.26
C VAL A 114 -10.59 -5.46 14.32
N ALA A 115 -11.23 -4.39 14.84
CA ALA A 115 -11.67 -3.27 14.02
C ALA A 115 -10.49 -2.57 13.32
N LEU A 116 -9.38 -2.31 14.04
CA LEU A 116 -8.19 -1.69 13.46
C LEU A 116 -7.49 -2.63 12.47
N ALA A 117 -7.32 -3.90 12.83
CA ALA A 117 -6.66 -4.89 11.98
C ALA A 117 -7.46 -5.12 10.68
N VAL A 118 -8.77 -5.31 10.78
CA VAL A 118 -9.67 -5.44 9.62
C VAL A 118 -9.65 -4.16 8.79
N GLY A 119 -9.73 -2.99 9.43
CA GLY A 119 -9.69 -1.71 8.72
C GLY A 119 -8.42 -1.55 7.88
N VAL A 120 -7.25 -1.89 8.44
CA VAL A 120 -5.97 -1.87 7.69
C VAL A 120 -6.00 -2.87 6.55
N ARG A 121 -6.44 -4.12 6.80
CA ARG A 121 -6.49 -5.18 5.78
C ARG A 121 -7.40 -4.79 4.62
N LEU A 122 -8.62 -4.35 4.89
CA LEU A 122 -9.59 -3.92 3.87
C LEU A 122 -9.04 -2.79 2.99
N LEU A 123 -8.42 -1.79 3.59
CA LEU A 123 -7.85 -0.66 2.85
C LEU A 123 -6.58 -1.05 2.10
N LEU A 124 -5.80 -2.00 2.63
CA LEU A 124 -4.64 -2.55 1.95
C LEU A 124 -5.08 -3.35 0.71
N SER A 125 -6.09 -4.20 0.83
CA SER A 125 -6.68 -4.94 -0.28
C SER A 125 -7.32 -4.01 -1.31
N ALA A 126 -7.96 -2.90 -0.86
CA ALA A 126 -8.49 -1.87 -1.75
C ALA A 126 -7.40 -1.16 -2.60
N CYS A 127 -6.15 -1.15 -2.14
CA CYS A 127 -5.00 -0.68 -2.91
C CYS A 127 -4.38 -1.80 -3.77
N GLU A 128 -4.24 -2.98 -3.19
CA GLU A 128 -3.48 -4.09 -3.76
C GLU A 128 -4.23 -4.76 -4.91
N VAL A 129 -5.48 -5.16 -4.70
CA VAL A 129 -6.29 -5.89 -5.69
C VAL A 129 -6.43 -5.11 -7.00
N PRO A 130 -6.82 -3.81 -7.01
CA PRO A 130 -6.83 -3.03 -8.25
C PRO A 130 -5.45 -2.87 -8.89
N SER A 131 -4.40 -2.78 -8.07
CA SER A 131 -3.02 -2.62 -8.56
C SER A 131 -2.51 -3.87 -9.29
N VAL A 132 -2.76 -5.06 -8.75
CA VAL A 132 -2.42 -6.36 -9.38
C VAL A 132 -3.21 -6.53 -10.68
N SER A 133 -4.49 -6.26 -10.62
CA SER A 133 -5.41 -6.40 -11.75
C SER A 133 -5.13 -5.42 -12.90
N LEU A 134 -4.31 -4.38 -12.69
CA LEU A 134 -3.86 -3.49 -13.76
C LEU A 134 -2.80 -4.10 -14.67
N VAL A 135 -2.03 -5.09 -14.21
CA VAL A 135 -0.93 -5.68 -14.98
C VAL A 135 -1.40 -6.26 -16.34
N PRO A 136 -2.48 -7.06 -16.41
CA PRO A 136 -3.01 -7.53 -17.68
C PRO A 136 -3.54 -6.41 -18.60
N GLU A 137 -3.90 -5.26 -18.06
CA GLU A 137 -4.35 -4.12 -18.86
C GLU A 137 -3.19 -3.34 -19.48
N ILE A 138 -1.99 -3.41 -18.88
CA ILE A 138 -0.82 -2.67 -19.35
C ILE A 138 -0.23 -3.29 -20.62
N THR A 139 -0.15 -4.62 -20.68
CA THR A 139 0.45 -5.36 -21.80
C THR A 139 -0.23 -6.69 -22.04
N ASP A 140 -0.26 -7.12 -23.30
CA ASP A 140 -0.71 -8.46 -23.71
C ASP A 140 0.43 -9.47 -23.79
N ASP A 141 1.68 -9.01 -23.75
CA ASP A 141 2.86 -9.86 -23.80
C ASP A 141 3.05 -10.61 -22.48
N TYR A 142 3.19 -11.94 -22.57
CA TYR A 142 3.38 -12.82 -21.42
C TYR A 142 4.68 -12.54 -20.66
N ASP A 143 5.78 -12.31 -21.39
CA ASP A 143 7.10 -12.08 -20.81
C ASP A 143 7.15 -10.75 -20.07
N ASP A 144 6.50 -9.73 -20.61
CA ASP A 144 6.38 -8.42 -19.96
C ASP A 144 5.50 -8.47 -18.71
N ARG A 145 4.40 -9.25 -18.73
CA ARG A 145 3.56 -9.49 -17.54
C ARG A 145 4.36 -10.16 -16.42
N THR A 146 5.06 -11.24 -16.75
CA THR A 146 5.91 -11.98 -15.81
C THR A 146 6.99 -11.07 -15.24
N THR A 147 7.60 -10.24 -16.06
CA THR A 147 8.61 -9.29 -15.63
C THR A 147 8.06 -8.22 -14.70
N LEU A 148 6.86 -7.68 -14.96
CA LEU A 148 6.18 -6.74 -14.06
C LEU A 148 5.91 -7.36 -12.68
N PHE A 149 5.44 -8.60 -12.63
CA PHE A 149 5.25 -9.32 -11.37
C PHE A 149 6.56 -9.56 -10.63
N ARG A 150 7.64 -9.94 -11.34
CA ARG A 150 8.97 -10.12 -10.73
C ARG A 150 9.46 -8.82 -10.06
N TYR A 151 9.40 -7.69 -10.75
CA TYR A 151 9.79 -6.40 -10.16
C TYR A 151 8.91 -6.04 -8.96
N ARG A 152 7.62 -6.31 -9.04
CA ARG A 152 6.68 -6.06 -7.96
C ARG A 152 7.00 -6.89 -6.71
N PHE A 153 7.16 -8.22 -6.87
CA PHE A 153 7.51 -9.11 -5.77
C PHE A 153 8.86 -8.74 -5.15
N LEU A 154 9.87 -8.53 -5.98
CA LEU A 154 11.20 -8.15 -5.51
C LEU A 154 11.16 -6.83 -4.71
N SER A 155 10.48 -5.81 -5.22
CA SER A 155 10.38 -4.53 -4.54
C SER A 155 9.58 -4.63 -3.24
N GLY A 156 8.52 -5.43 -3.19
CA GLY A 156 7.76 -5.69 -1.97
C GLY A 156 8.61 -6.36 -0.89
N TRP A 157 9.30 -7.43 -1.23
CA TRP A 157 10.21 -8.12 -0.30
C TRP A 157 11.37 -7.24 0.18
N LEU A 158 12.02 -6.51 -0.74
CA LEU A 158 13.09 -5.58 -0.38
C LEU A 158 12.56 -4.44 0.50
N GLY A 159 11.37 -3.94 0.23
CA GLY A 159 10.71 -2.91 1.04
C GLY A 159 10.44 -3.38 2.46
N GLY A 160 9.88 -4.59 2.62
CA GLY A 160 9.63 -5.20 3.90
C GLY A 160 10.91 -5.44 4.69
N LEU A 161 11.94 -6.01 4.03
CA LEU A 161 13.24 -6.27 4.64
C LEU A 161 13.94 -4.97 5.05
N LEU A 162 13.95 -3.96 4.18
CA LEU A 162 14.54 -2.65 4.48
C LEU A 162 13.84 -2.01 5.68
N MET A 163 12.51 -2.05 5.71
CA MET A 163 11.76 -1.53 6.84
C MET A 163 12.03 -2.29 8.12
N MET A 164 12.20 -3.61 8.06
CA MET A 164 12.58 -4.42 9.22
C MET A 164 13.96 -4.02 9.76
N VAL A 165 14.94 -3.83 8.87
CA VAL A 165 16.28 -3.32 9.25
C VAL A 165 16.16 -1.91 9.86
N LEU A 166 15.42 -1.00 9.24
CA LEU A 166 15.20 0.35 9.79
C LEU A 166 14.53 0.30 11.16
N THR A 167 13.58 -0.62 11.35
CA THR A 167 12.91 -0.76 12.64
C THR A 167 13.89 -1.09 13.75
N PHE A 168 14.76 -2.05 13.57
CA PHE A 168 15.72 -2.45 14.60
C PHE A 168 16.94 -1.52 14.72
N THR A 169 17.25 -0.72 13.70
CA THR A 169 18.42 0.19 13.76
C THR A 169 18.04 1.60 14.17
N VAL A 170 16.84 2.07 13.82
CA VAL A 170 16.43 3.47 14.00
C VAL A 170 15.30 3.62 15.00
N PHE A 171 14.22 2.86 14.84
CA PHE A 171 13.01 3.02 15.65
C PHE A 171 13.07 2.28 16.99
N LEU A 172 13.66 1.08 17.00
CA LEU A 172 13.71 0.17 18.14
C LEU A 172 15.15 -0.39 18.34
N PRO A 173 16.18 0.48 18.48
CA PRO A 173 17.59 0.02 18.48
C PRO A 173 18.01 -0.72 19.76
N THR A 174 17.25 -0.58 20.84
CA THR A 174 17.58 -1.22 22.13
C THR A 174 16.43 -2.12 22.60
N PRO A 175 16.72 -3.17 23.39
CA PRO A 175 15.68 -3.99 23.97
C PRO A 175 14.67 -3.20 24.81
N GLN A 176 15.10 -2.12 25.44
CA GLN A 176 14.19 -1.24 26.20
C GLN A 176 13.26 -0.44 25.28
N SER A 177 13.74 0.04 24.12
CA SER A 177 12.90 0.75 23.16
C SER A 177 11.83 -0.15 22.54
N GLN A 178 12.08 -1.45 22.46
CA GLN A 178 11.09 -2.43 21.96
C GLN A 178 9.89 -2.62 22.89
N LEU A 179 10.01 -2.20 24.14
CA LEU A 179 8.93 -2.23 25.13
C LEU A 179 8.23 -0.88 25.31
N GLN A 180 8.63 0.15 24.55
CA GLN A 180 8.06 1.50 24.62
C GLN A 180 7.20 1.81 23.39
N PRO A 181 6.04 2.45 23.56
CA PRO A 181 5.12 2.74 22.46
C PRO A 181 5.65 3.80 21.48
N GLU A 182 6.58 4.66 21.91
CA GLU A 182 7.08 5.78 21.11
C GLU A 182 7.79 5.35 19.83
N GLY A 183 8.58 4.28 19.88
CA GLY A 183 9.26 3.72 18.72
C GLY A 183 8.28 3.17 17.68
N TYR A 184 7.21 2.53 18.15
CA TYR A 184 6.16 2.01 17.27
C TYR A 184 5.30 3.12 16.67
N ALA A 185 5.05 4.20 17.39
CA ALA A 185 4.37 5.38 16.85
C ALA A 185 5.16 5.99 15.69
N SER A 186 6.49 6.15 15.85
CA SER A 186 7.39 6.65 14.81
C SER A 186 7.42 5.72 13.59
N TYR A 187 7.50 4.40 13.82
CA TYR A 187 7.36 3.36 12.78
C TYR A 187 6.03 3.49 12.04
N GLY A 188 4.93 3.66 12.78
CA GLY A 188 3.58 3.82 12.23
C GLY A 188 3.47 5.04 11.32
N LEU A 189 3.97 6.20 11.78
CA LEU A 189 3.97 7.45 11.00
C LEU A 189 4.79 7.32 9.71
N PHE A 190 5.98 6.73 9.79
CA PHE A 190 6.83 6.51 8.61
C PHE A 190 6.13 5.59 7.60
N GLY A 191 5.58 4.45 8.05
CA GLY A 191 4.82 3.54 7.20
C GLY A 191 3.54 4.17 6.62
N ALA A 192 2.88 5.05 7.38
CA ALA A 192 1.72 5.80 6.91
C ALA A 192 2.09 6.74 5.75
N ALA A 193 3.20 7.46 5.85
CA ALA A 193 3.66 8.38 4.82
C ALA A 193 4.04 7.68 3.51
N LEU A 194 4.63 6.48 3.59
CA LEU A 194 5.02 5.72 2.42
C LEU A 194 3.85 5.33 1.51
N GLY A 195 2.67 5.04 2.07
CA GLY A 195 1.50 4.62 1.30
C GLY A 195 1.07 5.64 0.26
N PRO A 196 0.70 6.87 0.64
CA PRO A 196 0.34 7.94 -0.28
C PRO A 196 1.49 8.35 -1.20
N ALA A 197 2.74 8.45 -0.70
CA ALA A 197 3.89 8.86 -1.47
C ALA A 197 4.16 7.90 -2.66
N LEU A 198 4.24 6.61 -2.41
CA LEU A 198 4.50 5.61 -3.45
C LEU A 198 3.26 5.28 -4.31
N GLY A 199 2.05 5.41 -3.75
CA GLY A 199 0.81 5.30 -4.50
C GLY A 199 0.68 6.39 -5.55
N PHE A 200 1.11 7.59 -5.24
CA PHE A 200 1.12 8.73 -6.16
C PHE A 200 2.06 8.52 -7.34
N GLU A 201 3.26 7.98 -7.14
CA GLU A 201 4.21 7.70 -8.23
C GLU A 201 3.70 6.67 -9.23
N ARG A 202 2.98 5.63 -8.79
CA ARG A 202 2.36 4.64 -9.68
C ARG A 202 1.41 5.29 -10.68
N VAL A 203 0.69 6.28 -10.25
CA VAL A 203 -0.32 6.97 -11.05
C VAL A 203 0.32 8.01 -11.97
N CYS A 204 1.25 8.80 -11.46
CA CYS A 204 2.01 9.76 -12.25
C CYS A 204 2.87 9.09 -13.33
N GLY A 205 3.51 7.96 -13.02
CA GLY A 205 4.24 7.16 -14.01
C GLY A 205 3.34 6.73 -15.17
N ARG A 206 2.12 6.28 -14.88
CA ARG A 206 1.14 5.88 -15.90
C ARG A 206 0.63 7.06 -16.74
N ALA A 207 0.32 8.20 -16.13
CA ALA A 207 -0.12 9.39 -16.85
C ALA A 207 0.95 9.92 -17.81
N ARG A 208 2.21 9.84 -17.40
CA ARG A 208 3.36 10.30 -18.21
C ARG A 208 3.63 9.39 -19.42
N PHE A 209 3.45 8.08 -19.29
CA PHE A 209 3.70 7.10 -20.36
C PHE A 209 2.47 6.83 -21.22
N GLY A 210 1.26 6.95 -20.68
CA GLY A 210 -0.01 6.86 -21.42
C GLY A 210 -0.24 8.09 -22.32
N GLY A 211 0.19 9.28 -21.88
CA GLY A 211 0.06 10.53 -22.62
C GLY A 211 0.93 10.60 -23.89
N ALA A 212 2.03 9.88 -23.97
CA ALA A 212 2.93 9.92 -25.11
C ALA A 212 2.39 9.22 -26.39
N ARG A 213 1.36 8.37 -26.26
CA ARG A 213 0.72 7.68 -27.39
C ARG A 213 -0.79 7.92 -27.53
N ALA A 214 -1.44 8.51 -26.53
CA ALA A 214 -2.85 8.94 -26.63
C ALA A 214 -3.02 10.27 -27.38
N GLY A 215 -2.00 10.74 -28.07
CA GLY A 215 -1.97 12.02 -28.78
C GLY A 215 -2.93 12.17 -29.96
N ALA A 216 -3.87 11.25 -30.16
CA ALA A 216 -4.89 11.38 -31.19
C ALA A 216 -6.34 11.48 -30.69
N LEU A 217 -6.66 11.11 -29.42
CA LEU A 217 -8.08 10.97 -29.02
C LEU A 217 -8.42 11.29 -27.54
N ALA A 218 -7.57 11.94 -26.75
CA ALA A 218 -7.91 12.33 -25.38
C ALA A 218 -8.09 13.86 -25.26
N PRO A 219 -9.17 14.35 -24.65
CA PRO A 219 -9.37 15.77 -24.46
C PRO A 219 -8.29 16.35 -23.53
N ARG A 220 -7.73 17.50 -23.92
CA ARG A 220 -6.63 18.26 -23.30
C ARG A 220 -6.78 18.62 -21.80
N VAL A 221 -7.88 18.30 -21.19
CA VAL A 221 -8.18 18.67 -19.78
C VAL A 221 -7.37 17.85 -18.76
N HIS A 222 -6.84 16.66 -19.13
CA HIS A 222 -6.17 15.75 -18.19
C HIS A 222 -4.68 16.06 -17.94
N GLN A 223 -4.04 16.84 -18.81
CA GLN A 223 -2.60 17.13 -18.68
C GLN A 223 -2.27 18.22 -17.65
N LEU A 224 -3.19 19.15 -17.42
CA LEU A 224 -2.94 20.31 -16.55
C LEU A 224 -2.99 19.99 -15.05
N GLY A 225 -3.79 19.03 -14.63
CA GLY A 225 -3.90 18.63 -13.23
C GLY A 225 -2.70 17.81 -12.75
N CYS A 226 -2.22 16.88 -13.57
CA CYS A 226 -1.09 16.00 -13.20
C CYS A 226 0.26 16.73 -13.26
N LEU A 227 0.43 17.69 -14.21
CA LEU A 227 1.64 18.48 -14.33
C LEU A 227 1.84 19.45 -13.16
N ARG A 228 0.77 20.01 -12.59
CA ARG A 228 0.87 20.90 -11.43
C ARG A 228 1.26 20.16 -10.15
N VAL A 229 0.83 18.93 -9.99
CA VAL A 229 1.13 18.15 -8.77
C VAL A 229 2.52 17.50 -8.87
N CYS A 230 2.96 17.05 -10.05
CA CYS A 230 4.32 16.57 -10.26
C CYS A 230 5.38 17.71 -10.18
N SER A 231 5.01 18.94 -10.56
CA SER A 231 5.90 20.11 -10.40
C SER A 231 6.09 20.51 -8.95
N ALA A 232 5.10 20.26 -8.07
CA ALA A 232 5.25 20.51 -6.64
C ALA A 232 6.16 19.50 -5.94
N ALA A 233 6.27 18.27 -6.46
CA ALA A 233 7.16 17.24 -5.91
C ALA A 233 8.64 17.43 -6.31
N SER A 234 8.93 18.12 -7.41
CA SER A 234 10.30 18.46 -7.84
C SER A 234 10.88 19.71 -7.20
N PHE A 235 10.21 20.30 -6.20
CA PHE A 235 10.71 21.45 -5.44
C PHE A 235 11.47 21.04 -4.17
N PHE A 236 11.71 19.75 -3.96
CA PHE A 236 12.50 19.20 -2.85
C PHE A 236 13.79 18.48 -3.31
N ASP A 237 14.32 18.87 -4.49
CA ASP A 237 15.69 18.55 -4.90
C ASP A 237 16.57 19.76 -4.74
#